data_a18f25ba76673ee80c695cecca3ab735
#
_entry.id   a18f25ba76673ee80c695cecca3ab735
#
_cell.length_a   1.000
_cell.length_b   1.000
_cell.length_c   1.000
_cell.angle_alpha   90.00
_cell.angle_beta   90.00
_cell.angle_gamma   90.00
#
_symmetry.space_group_name_H-M   'P 1'
#
loop_
_entity.id
_entity.type
_entity.pdbx_description
1 polymer ?
#
loop_
_entity_poly.entity_id
_entity_poly.type
_entity_poly.pdbx_seq_one_letter_code
_entity_poly.pdbx_strand_id
1 'polypeptide(L)'
;MNPNIKKFEKILKIEMKNKSLLVDALTHKSANQEINNERLEFLGDRVIGLVLSNKLFDIYPKKTEGILDKRFAKLVNKKTCASLAWSIGIKDFIIMGDTKKKIVRKDEKILSDACEAIIGAVFLDRGYNYVKELVLRLWKQDINKSHITILDSKT
;
A
#
# COMPACT_ATOMS: atom_id res chain seq x y z
N MET A 1 23.12 0.29 2.02
CA MET A 1 23.02 1.07 0.77
C MET A 1 21.64 1.72 0.71
N ASN A 2 21.61 3.03 0.51
CA ASN A 2 20.33 3.75 0.46
C ASN A 2 19.65 3.54 -0.89
N PRO A 3 18.34 3.32 -0.92
CA PRO A 3 17.62 3.22 -2.17
C PRO A 3 17.60 4.56 -2.90
N ASN A 4 17.39 4.51 -4.21
CA ASN A 4 17.24 5.72 -5.01
C ASN A 4 15.81 6.27 -4.81
N ILE A 5 15.66 7.14 -3.81
CA ILE A 5 14.36 7.68 -3.41
C ILE A 5 13.74 8.52 -4.53
N LYS A 6 14.53 9.31 -5.25
CA LYS A 6 13.99 10.11 -6.37
C LYS A 6 13.39 9.22 -7.46
N LYS A 7 14.03 8.11 -7.77
CA LYS A 7 13.50 7.15 -8.75
C LYS A 7 12.21 6.53 -8.24
N PHE A 8 12.15 6.19 -6.94
CA PHE A 8 10.96 5.62 -6.34
C PHE A 8 9.80 6.61 -6.33
N GLU A 9 10.08 7.88 -5.99
CA GLU A 9 9.08 8.94 -6.07
C GLU A 9 8.47 9.07 -7.47
N LYS A 10 9.30 8.95 -8.51
CA LYS A 10 8.83 9.00 -9.90
C LYS A 10 7.91 7.83 -10.22
N ILE A 11 8.24 6.64 -9.75
CA ILE A 11 7.40 5.45 -9.94
C ILE A 11 6.03 5.65 -9.29
N LEU A 12 6.00 6.17 -8.06
CA LEU A 12 4.76 6.44 -7.33
C LEU A 12 4.07 7.73 -7.77
N LYS A 13 4.73 8.56 -8.55
CA LYS A 13 4.25 9.89 -8.97
C LYS A 13 3.93 10.77 -7.77
N ILE A 14 4.83 10.80 -6.81
CA ILE A 14 4.72 11.60 -5.59
C ILE A 14 5.97 12.45 -5.40
N GLU A 15 5.85 13.44 -4.52
CA GLU A 15 6.96 14.26 -4.08
C GLU A 15 6.92 14.38 -2.56
N MET A 16 7.96 13.88 -1.89
CA MET A 16 8.08 13.92 -0.43
C MET A 16 8.77 15.18 0.00
N LYS A 17 8.27 15.80 1.08
CA LYS A 17 8.96 16.91 1.76
C LYS A 17 10.08 16.37 2.62
N ASN A 18 9.81 15.29 3.37
CA ASN A 18 10.80 14.59 4.20
C ASN A 18 11.06 13.20 3.64
N LYS A 19 12.13 13.08 2.86
CA LYS A 19 12.48 11.82 2.20
C LYS A 19 12.88 10.72 3.17
N SER A 20 13.32 11.06 4.40
CA SER A 20 13.70 10.06 5.38
C SER A 20 12.53 9.18 5.81
N LEU A 21 11.31 9.71 5.80
CA LEU A 21 10.11 8.92 6.08
C LEU A 21 9.93 7.80 5.08
N LEU A 22 10.21 8.07 3.81
CA LEU A 22 10.09 7.05 2.78
C LEU A 22 11.19 5.99 2.91
N VAL A 23 12.42 6.41 3.30
CA VAL A 23 13.49 5.47 3.60
C VAL A 23 13.11 4.54 4.75
N ASP A 24 12.55 5.10 5.82
CA ASP A 24 12.09 4.32 6.98
C ASP A 24 11.01 3.31 6.56
N ALA A 25 10.08 3.74 5.71
CA ALA A 25 9.01 2.87 5.21
C ALA A 25 9.55 1.69 4.40
N LEU A 26 10.69 1.87 3.75
CA LEU A 26 11.33 0.82 2.95
C LEU A 26 12.30 -0.04 3.76
N THR A 27 12.55 0.31 5.03
CA THR A 27 13.52 -0.38 5.87
C THR A 27 12.87 -1.53 6.63
N HIS A 28 13.23 -2.77 6.27
CA HIS A 28 12.76 -3.96 6.97
C HIS A 28 13.42 -4.03 8.35
N LYS A 29 12.72 -4.61 9.34
CA LYS A 29 13.23 -4.75 10.72
C LYS A 29 14.56 -5.52 10.79
N SER A 30 14.84 -6.39 9.83
CA SER A 30 16.13 -7.09 9.77
C SER A 30 17.32 -6.16 9.51
N ALA A 31 17.07 -5.00 8.90
CA ALA A 31 18.12 -4.02 8.62
C ALA A 31 18.33 -3.04 9.77
N ASN A 32 17.28 -2.74 10.55
CA ASN A 32 17.37 -1.82 11.70
C ASN A 32 16.26 -2.16 12.69
N GLN A 33 16.64 -2.54 13.90
CA GLN A 33 15.68 -2.94 14.94
C GLN A 33 14.94 -1.74 15.55
N GLU A 34 15.49 -0.55 15.48
CA GLU A 34 14.93 0.64 16.11
C GLU A 34 14.14 1.51 15.13
N ILE A 35 14.71 1.77 13.95
CA ILE A 35 14.08 2.60 12.92
C ILE A 35 13.79 1.70 11.71
N ASN A 36 12.53 1.36 11.55
CA ASN A 36 12.09 0.47 10.49
C ASN A 36 10.65 0.77 10.11
N ASN A 37 10.06 -0.09 9.30
CA ASN A 37 8.72 0.15 8.73
C ASN A 37 7.53 -0.25 9.60
N GLU A 38 7.75 -0.84 10.78
CA GLU A 38 6.64 -1.44 11.56
C GLU A 38 5.58 -0.44 12.00
N ARG A 39 5.99 0.71 12.55
CA ARG A 39 5.03 1.72 12.99
C ARG A 39 4.31 2.39 11.82
N LEU A 40 5.03 2.60 10.72
CA LEU A 40 4.45 3.18 9.50
C LEU A 40 3.45 2.21 8.85
N GLU A 41 3.75 0.92 8.88
CA GLU A 41 2.84 -0.13 8.44
C GLU A 41 1.53 -0.08 9.22
N PHE A 42 1.62 0.00 10.55
CA PHE A 42 0.44 0.10 11.41
C PHE A 42 -0.44 1.28 11.00
N LEU A 43 0.17 2.45 10.83
CA LEU A 43 -0.56 3.66 10.43
C LEU A 43 -1.11 3.54 9.02
N GLY A 44 -0.29 3.08 8.10
CA GLY A 44 -0.68 2.95 6.68
C GLY A 44 -1.86 2.01 6.47
N ASP A 45 -1.91 0.92 7.22
CA ASP A 45 -3.03 -0.02 7.18
C ASP A 45 -4.36 0.71 7.49
N ARG A 46 -4.38 1.58 8.49
CA ARG A 46 -5.58 2.34 8.87
C ARG A 46 -5.95 3.38 7.82
N VAL A 47 -4.95 4.03 7.23
CA VAL A 47 -5.17 5.02 6.16
C VAL A 47 -5.77 4.34 4.93
N ILE A 48 -5.19 3.23 4.50
CA ILE A 48 -5.71 2.44 3.38
C ILE A 48 -7.16 2.03 3.67
N GLY A 49 -7.41 1.54 4.88
CA GLY A 49 -8.74 1.13 5.29
C GLY A 49 -9.76 2.24 5.20
N LEU A 50 -9.41 3.43 5.68
CA LEU A 50 -10.31 4.58 5.63
C LEU A 50 -10.58 5.01 4.20
N VAL A 51 -9.55 5.15 3.39
CA VAL A 51 -9.69 5.60 2.00
C VAL A 51 -10.55 4.62 1.20
N LEU A 52 -10.27 3.32 1.31
CA LEU A 52 -10.98 2.31 0.53
C LEU A 52 -12.40 2.08 1.02
N SER A 53 -12.65 2.10 2.34
CA SER A 53 -14.01 1.97 2.85
C SER A 53 -14.86 3.19 2.45
N ASN A 54 -14.31 4.40 2.48
CA ASN A 54 -15.01 5.58 2.00
C ASN A 54 -15.33 5.44 0.51
N LYS A 55 -14.38 4.98 -0.29
CA LYS A 55 -14.60 4.78 -1.73
C LYS A 55 -15.71 3.77 -2.00
N LEU A 56 -15.71 2.64 -1.29
CA LEU A 56 -16.75 1.62 -1.45
C LEU A 56 -18.12 2.15 -1.01
N PHE A 57 -18.16 2.90 0.07
CA PHE A 57 -19.39 3.54 0.54
C PHE A 57 -19.99 4.44 -0.55
N ASP A 58 -19.14 5.21 -1.24
CA ASP A 58 -19.58 6.15 -2.26
C ASP A 58 -20.05 5.45 -3.55
N ILE A 59 -19.31 4.43 -4.00
CA ILE A 59 -19.65 3.78 -5.27
C ILE A 59 -20.74 2.72 -5.15
N TYR A 60 -21.07 2.29 -3.93
CA TYR A 60 -22.12 1.29 -3.69
C TYR A 60 -23.14 1.78 -2.66
N PRO A 61 -23.87 2.87 -2.96
CA PRO A 61 -24.75 3.50 -1.95
C PRO A 61 -25.92 2.63 -1.50
N LYS A 62 -26.24 1.58 -2.25
CA LYS A 62 -27.39 0.70 -1.95
C LYS A 62 -27.00 -0.70 -1.49
N LYS A 63 -25.70 -0.97 -1.30
CA LYS A 63 -25.26 -2.29 -0.86
C LYS A 63 -25.20 -2.39 0.66
N THR A 64 -25.43 -3.60 1.16
CA THR A 64 -25.43 -3.88 2.59
C THR A 64 -24.00 -3.84 3.16
N GLU A 65 -23.91 -3.69 4.48
CA GLU A 65 -22.64 -3.75 5.20
C GLU A 65 -21.86 -5.04 4.88
N GLY A 66 -22.57 -6.18 4.85
CA GLY A 66 -21.92 -7.48 4.55
C GLY A 66 -21.25 -7.51 3.18
N ILE A 67 -21.87 -6.90 2.18
CA ILE A 67 -21.29 -6.82 0.83
C ILE A 67 -20.10 -5.86 0.83
N LEU A 68 -20.25 -4.71 1.50
CA LEU A 68 -19.15 -3.74 1.61
C LEU A 68 -17.93 -4.37 2.30
N ASP A 69 -18.13 -5.13 3.38
CA ASP A 69 -17.06 -5.82 4.09
C ASP A 69 -16.34 -6.83 3.20
N LYS A 70 -17.08 -7.60 2.41
CA LYS A 70 -16.48 -8.57 1.50
C LYS A 70 -15.62 -7.91 0.43
N ARG A 71 -16.09 -6.81 -0.13
CA ARG A 71 -15.33 -6.05 -1.13
C ARG A 71 -14.11 -5.40 -0.51
N PHE A 72 -14.28 -4.84 0.68
CA PHE A 72 -13.17 -4.26 1.44
C PHE A 72 -12.08 -5.29 1.71
N ALA A 73 -12.44 -6.47 2.22
CA ALA A 73 -11.48 -7.53 2.52
C ALA A 73 -10.64 -7.92 1.29
N LYS A 74 -11.25 -7.97 0.11
CA LYS A 74 -10.53 -8.29 -1.14
C LYS A 74 -9.52 -7.21 -1.51
N LEU A 75 -9.78 -5.96 -1.15
CA LEU A 75 -8.88 -4.85 -1.49
C LEU A 75 -7.71 -4.74 -0.52
N VAL A 76 -7.91 -5.09 0.75
CA VAL A 76 -6.89 -4.83 1.79
C VAL A 76 -6.16 -6.07 2.29
N ASN A 77 -6.50 -7.26 1.78
CA ASN A 77 -5.83 -8.47 2.26
C ASN A 77 -4.34 -8.47 1.85
N LYS A 78 -3.56 -9.27 2.57
CA LYS A 78 -2.11 -9.37 2.36
C LYS A 78 -1.75 -9.69 0.91
N LYS A 79 -2.47 -10.62 0.30
CA LYS A 79 -2.19 -11.06 -1.06
C LYS A 79 -2.37 -9.93 -2.08
N THR A 80 -3.45 -9.15 -1.95
CA THR A 80 -3.72 -8.00 -2.83
C THR A 80 -2.66 -6.92 -2.65
N CYS A 81 -2.34 -6.56 -1.41
CA CYS A 81 -1.31 -5.56 -1.13
C CYS A 81 0.07 -6.00 -1.62
N ALA A 82 0.41 -7.27 -1.44
CA ALA A 82 1.69 -7.82 -1.92
C ALA A 82 1.74 -7.84 -3.45
N SER A 83 0.66 -8.21 -4.10
CA SER A 83 0.58 -8.21 -5.57
C SER A 83 0.74 -6.80 -6.14
N LEU A 84 0.10 -5.82 -5.50
CA LEU A 84 0.24 -4.42 -5.86
C LEU A 84 1.68 -3.94 -5.69
N ALA A 85 2.29 -4.24 -4.54
CA ALA A 85 3.68 -3.89 -4.26
C ALA A 85 4.63 -4.50 -5.30
N TRP A 86 4.39 -5.74 -5.65
CA TRP A 86 5.18 -6.42 -6.68
C TRP A 86 5.07 -5.73 -8.03
N SER A 87 3.85 -5.41 -8.45
CA SER A 87 3.60 -4.82 -9.77
C SER A 87 4.21 -3.44 -9.96
N ILE A 88 4.32 -2.64 -8.89
CA ILE A 88 4.94 -1.31 -8.97
C ILE A 88 6.45 -1.32 -8.70
N GLY A 89 7.03 -2.50 -8.44
CA GLY A 89 8.47 -2.64 -8.30
C GLY A 89 9.04 -2.25 -6.95
N ILE A 90 8.25 -2.27 -5.89
CA ILE A 90 8.70 -1.93 -4.53
C ILE A 90 9.89 -2.79 -4.10
N LYS A 91 9.95 -4.05 -4.55
CA LYS A 91 11.01 -5.00 -4.16
C LYS A 91 12.42 -4.46 -4.38
N ASP A 92 12.60 -3.64 -5.40
CA ASP A 92 13.93 -3.12 -5.76
C ASP A 92 14.40 -2.01 -4.81
N PHE A 93 13.50 -1.52 -3.96
CA PHE A 93 13.78 -0.41 -3.05
C PHE A 93 13.77 -0.82 -1.58
N ILE A 94 13.34 -2.03 -1.24
CA ILE A 94 13.29 -2.50 0.15
C ILE A 94 14.69 -2.74 0.68
N ILE A 95 14.98 -2.20 1.86
CA ILE A 95 16.26 -2.33 2.54
C ILE A 95 16.16 -3.52 3.50
N MET A 96 16.92 -4.59 3.19
CA MET A 96 16.99 -5.81 3.99
C MET A 96 18.32 -5.88 4.75
N GLY A 97 18.32 -6.54 5.91
CA GLY A 97 19.53 -6.78 6.68
C GLY A 97 20.53 -7.66 5.94
N ASP A 98 20.03 -8.69 5.26
CA ASP A 98 20.83 -9.51 4.36
C ASP A 98 20.70 -8.94 2.95
N THR A 99 21.72 -8.20 2.51
CA THR A 99 21.72 -7.56 1.20
C THR A 99 21.75 -8.55 0.04
N LYS A 100 22.05 -9.81 0.32
CA LYS A 100 22.06 -10.87 -0.71
C LYS A 100 20.69 -11.52 -0.86
N LYS A 101 19.76 -11.28 0.07
CA LYS A 101 18.41 -11.84 -0.03
C LYS A 101 17.69 -11.19 -1.20
N LYS A 102 17.25 -12.02 -2.14
CA LYS A 102 16.35 -11.61 -3.20
C LYS A 102 14.93 -11.73 -2.74
N ILE A 103 14.18 -10.64 -2.82
CA ILE A 103 12.74 -10.65 -2.53
C ILE A 103 12.04 -11.24 -3.75
N VAL A 104 11.26 -12.29 -3.53
CA VAL A 104 10.50 -12.96 -4.58
C VAL A 104 9.00 -12.72 -4.38
N ARG A 105 8.21 -13.02 -5.40
CA ARG A 105 6.77 -12.72 -5.39
C ARG A 105 6.02 -13.33 -4.20
N LYS A 106 6.43 -14.49 -3.72
CA LYS A 106 5.79 -15.15 -2.56
C LYS A 106 6.18 -14.59 -1.20
N ASP A 107 7.12 -13.64 -1.15
CA ASP A 107 7.44 -12.91 0.09
C ASP A 107 6.33 -11.88 0.40
N GLU A 108 5.10 -12.37 0.53
CA GLU A 108 3.90 -11.53 0.62
C GLU A 108 3.90 -10.60 1.83
N LYS A 109 4.38 -11.12 2.98
CA LYS A 109 4.43 -10.29 4.19
C LYS A 109 5.39 -9.11 4.03
N ILE A 110 6.58 -9.34 3.51
CA ILE A 110 7.57 -8.28 3.29
C ILE A 110 7.02 -7.23 2.33
N LEU A 111 6.42 -7.68 1.23
CA LEU A 111 5.87 -6.78 0.21
C LEU A 111 4.67 -5.99 0.70
N SER A 112 3.71 -6.65 1.37
CA SER A 112 2.52 -5.97 1.86
C SER A 112 2.84 -4.99 2.99
N ASP A 113 3.74 -5.36 3.91
CA ASP A 113 4.15 -4.48 5.01
C ASP A 113 4.82 -3.21 4.46
N ALA A 114 5.68 -3.35 3.45
CA ALA A 114 6.31 -2.21 2.81
C ALA A 114 5.28 -1.31 2.10
N CYS A 115 4.33 -1.90 1.41
CA CYS A 115 3.25 -1.16 0.75
C CYS A 115 2.47 -0.31 1.75
N GLU A 116 2.05 -0.93 2.86
CA GLU A 116 1.31 -0.22 3.91
C GLU A 116 2.16 0.88 4.55
N ALA A 117 3.44 0.59 4.81
CA ALA A 117 4.35 1.56 5.43
C ALA A 117 4.58 2.79 4.55
N ILE A 118 4.67 2.60 3.24
CA ILE A 118 4.79 3.70 2.27
C ILE A 118 3.58 4.63 2.38
N ILE A 119 2.39 4.07 2.46
CA ILE A 119 1.17 4.87 2.60
C ILE A 119 1.19 5.64 3.92
N GLY A 120 1.63 5.01 5.01
CA GLY A 120 1.78 5.70 6.31
C GLY A 120 2.76 6.86 6.24
N ALA A 121 3.89 6.67 5.55
CA ALA A 121 4.91 7.71 5.40
C ALA A 121 4.37 8.90 4.59
N VAL A 122 3.69 8.63 3.49
CA VAL A 122 3.11 9.70 2.64
C VAL A 122 2.03 10.46 3.40
N PHE A 123 1.20 9.75 4.18
CA PHE A 123 0.18 10.39 5.01
C PHE A 123 0.82 11.36 6.02
N LEU A 124 1.86 10.93 6.74
CA LEU A 124 2.53 11.78 7.72
C LEU A 124 3.15 13.02 7.08
N ASP A 125 3.72 12.87 5.91
CA ASP A 125 4.47 13.93 5.25
C ASP A 125 3.58 14.89 4.46
N ARG A 126 2.54 14.38 3.83
CA ARG A 126 1.75 15.17 2.88
C ARG A 126 0.27 15.29 3.24
N GLY A 127 -0.20 14.59 4.27
CA GLY A 127 -1.58 14.69 4.73
C GLY A 127 -2.55 13.76 3.99
N TYR A 128 -3.81 13.82 4.46
CA TYR A 128 -4.84 12.87 4.02
C TYR A 128 -5.22 13.01 2.55
N ASN A 129 -5.48 14.22 2.07
CA ASN A 129 -5.94 14.41 0.68
C ASN A 129 -4.90 13.92 -0.33
N TYR A 130 -3.62 14.17 -0.04
CA TYR A 130 -2.53 13.73 -0.89
C TYR A 130 -2.42 12.20 -0.94
N VAL A 131 -2.42 11.56 0.23
CA VAL A 131 -2.31 10.10 0.30
C VAL A 131 -3.56 9.40 -0.25
N LYS A 132 -4.72 10.02 -0.09
CA LYS A 132 -5.96 9.51 -0.66
C LYS A 132 -5.85 9.37 -2.18
N GLU A 133 -5.33 10.37 -2.86
CA GLU A 133 -5.12 10.32 -4.31
C GLU A 133 -4.16 9.19 -4.68
N LEU A 134 -3.09 9.02 -3.92
CA LEU A 134 -2.13 7.95 -4.15
C LEU A 134 -2.79 6.56 -3.98
N VAL A 135 -3.51 6.35 -2.90
CA VAL A 135 -4.20 5.08 -2.64
C VAL A 135 -5.20 4.76 -3.75
N LEU A 136 -6.04 5.73 -4.12
CA LEU A 136 -7.05 5.51 -5.17
C LEU A 136 -6.40 5.21 -6.52
N ARG A 137 -5.26 5.81 -6.82
CA ARG A 137 -4.53 5.55 -8.05
C ARG A 137 -3.91 4.15 -8.04
N LEU A 138 -3.27 3.76 -6.92
CA LEU A 138 -2.63 2.45 -6.81
C LEU A 138 -3.66 1.31 -6.83
N TRP A 139 -4.79 1.48 -6.19
CA TRP A 139 -5.85 0.45 -6.09
C TRP A 139 -6.87 0.51 -7.20
N LYS A 140 -6.71 1.41 -8.18
CA LYS A 140 -7.71 1.65 -9.22
C LYS A 140 -8.16 0.38 -9.93
N GLN A 141 -7.23 -0.46 -10.35
CA GLN A 141 -7.56 -1.70 -11.06
C GLN A 141 -8.32 -2.68 -10.16
N ASP A 142 -7.91 -2.82 -8.91
CA ASP A 142 -8.57 -3.73 -7.96
C ASP A 142 -9.97 -3.24 -7.61
N ILE A 143 -10.16 -1.94 -7.48
CA ILE A 143 -11.49 -1.33 -7.27
C ILE A 143 -12.39 -1.63 -8.48
N ASN A 144 -11.87 -1.47 -9.69
CA ASN A 144 -12.63 -1.73 -10.93
C ASN A 144 -13.00 -3.20 -11.07
N LYS A 145 -12.09 -4.11 -10.72
CA LYS A 145 -12.36 -5.55 -10.71
C LYS A 145 -13.48 -5.90 -9.72
N SER A 146 -13.46 -5.28 -8.55
CA SER A 146 -14.51 -5.45 -7.54
C SER A 146 -15.88 -5.06 -8.09
N HIS A 147 -15.95 -3.95 -8.83
CA HIS A 147 -17.18 -3.47 -9.47
C HIS A 147 -17.70 -4.48 -10.51
N ILE A 148 -16.83 -4.96 -11.38
CA ILE A 148 -17.17 -5.95 -12.42
C ILE A 148 -17.72 -7.23 -11.77
N THR A 149 -17.07 -7.73 -10.73
CA THR A 149 -17.50 -8.93 -10.01
C THR A 149 -18.91 -8.78 -9.42
N ILE A 150 -19.24 -7.59 -8.92
CA ILE A 150 -20.60 -7.30 -8.38
C ILE A 150 -21.64 -7.33 -9.50
N LEU A 151 -21.31 -6.75 -10.66
CA LEU A 151 -22.21 -6.77 -11.82
C LEU A 151 -22.44 -8.19 -12.31
N ASP A 152 -21.40 -9.00 -12.42
CA ASP A 152 -21.49 -10.39 -12.84
C ASP A 152 -22.33 -11.24 -11.89
N SER A 153 -22.22 -10.99 -10.60
CA SER A 153 -22.99 -11.74 -9.60
C SER A 153 -24.49 -11.41 -9.60
N LYS A 154 -24.92 -10.37 -10.31
CA LYS A 154 -26.32 -10.00 -10.47
C LYS A 154 -26.98 -10.64 -11.68
N THR A 155 -26.19 -11.22 -12.55
CA THR A 155 -26.70 -11.92 -13.72
C THR A 155 -26.80 -13.40 -13.44
#